data_ed45d93c3e19d461c4188931641f028f
#
_entry.id   ed45d93c3e19d461c4188931641f028f
#
_cell.length_a   1.000
_cell.length_b   1.000
_cell.length_c   1.000
_cell.angle_alpha   90.00
_cell.angle_beta   90.00
_cell.angle_gamma   90.00
#
_symmetry.space_group_name_H-M   'P 1'
#
loop_
_entity.id
_entity.type
_entity.pdbx_description
1 polymer ?
#
loop_
_entity_poly.entity_id
_entity_poly.type
_entity_poly.pdbx_seq_one_letter_code
_entity_poly.pdbx_strand_id
1 'polypeptide(L)'
;MPQKAVIDIDGSEAVSKVLLDFLNTFPGLTENKSILFSTLSETSGIGFFPTAGAVLQSNSEDIAGHVTQVCLYPFSVVYRAAPKSETQRIRIKEWLDTLGKWLEKQTVSICKKEYKIADYPILKSDNRVIKSISRTSPAYLNAVYQNNIEDWLISCTLTYENEFDK
;
A
#
# COMPACT_ATOMS: atom_id res chain seq x y z
N MET A 1 21.83 2.32 -23.63
CA MET A 1 20.64 3.06 -23.18
C MET A 1 19.96 2.29 -22.04
N PRO A 2 19.61 2.93 -20.92
CA PRO A 2 18.85 2.24 -19.90
C PRO A 2 17.50 1.81 -20.53
N GLN A 3 17.16 0.55 -20.35
CA GLN A 3 15.88 0.03 -20.80
C GLN A 3 14.77 0.72 -20.02
N LYS A 4 13.82 1.34 -20.73
CA LYS A 4 12.66 1.96 -20.10
C LYS A 4 11.83 0.86 -19.40
N ALA A 5 11.53 1.05 -18.13
CA ALA A 5 10.71 0.09 -17.38
C ALA A 5 9.36 -0.11 -18.10
N VAL A 6 8.97 -1.36 -18.26
CA VAL A 6 7.67 -1.71 -18.83
C VAL A 6 6.63 -1.58 -17.72
N ILE A 7 5.56 -0.84 -17.97
CA ILE A 7 4.49 -0.58 -17.01
C ILE A 7 3.23 -1.33 -17.45
N ASP A 8 2.62 -2.05 -16.51
CA ASP A 8 1.31 -2.66 -16.66
C ASP A 8 0.23 -1.63 -16.30
N ILE A 9 -0.21 -0.83 -17.27
CA ILE A 9 -1.17 0.26 -17.06
C ILE A 9 -2.50 -0.26 -16.52
N ASP A 10 -3.05 -1.30 -17.15
CA ASP A 10 -4.33 -1.88 -16.74
C ASP A 10 -4.23 -2.51 -15.36
N GLY A 11 -3.10 -3.15 -15.05
CA GLY A 11 -2.81 -3.69 -13.74
C GLY A 11 -2.70 -2.62 -12.67
N SER A 12 -2.08 -1.49 -12.98
CA SER A 12 -2.00 -0.34 -12.06
C SER A 12 -3.39 0.17 -11.70
N GLU A 13 -4.29 0.28 -12.66
CA GLU A 13 -5.66 0.72 -12.41
C GLU A 13 -6.43 -0.30 -11.55
N ALA A 14 -6.35 -1.58 -11.90
CA ALA A 14 -7.03 -2.65 -11.15
C ALA A 14 -6.55 -2.71 -9.70
N VAL A 15 -5.24 -2.64 -9.48
CA VAL A 15 -4.65 -2.67 -8.13
C VAL A 15 -5.05 -1.44 -7.33
N SER A 16 -5.01 -0.25 -7.92
CA SER A 16 -5.33 1.00 -7.22
C SER A 16 -6.72 0.98 -6.61
N LYS A 17 -7.73 0.54 -7.35
CA LYS A 17 -9.11 0.48 -6.89
C LYS A 17 -9.29 -0.53 -5.76
N VAL A 18 -8.77 -1.73 -5.95
CA VAL A 18 -8.92 -2.82 -4.98
C VAL A 18 -8.10 -2.55 -3.72
N LEU A 19 -6.89 -2.03 -3.87
CA LEU A 19 -6.03 -1.73 -2.73
C LEU A 19 -6.59 -0.60 -1.87
N LEU A 20 -7.17 0.43 -2.46
CA LEU A 20 -7.83 1.51 -1.71
C LEU A 20 -8.97 0.95 -0.85
N ASP A 21 -9.84 0.14 -1.43
CA ASP A 21 -10.94 -0.49 -0.69
C ASP A 21 -10.41 -1.41 0.41
N PHE A 22 -9.38 -2.17 0.12
CA PHE A 22 -8.76 -3.08 1.08
C PHE A 22 -8.12 -2.33 2.25
N LEU A 23 -7.39 -1.25 2.00
CA LEU A 23 -6.81 -0.40 3.03
C LEU A 23 -7.87 0.16 3.97
N ASN A 24 -9.05 0.50 3.43
CA ASN A 24 -10.18 0.99 4.23
C ASN A 24 -10.86 -0.10 5.07
N THR A 25 -10.46 -1.36 4.94
CA THR A 25 -10.89 -2.44 5.84
C THR A 25 -9.96 -2.63 7.04
N PHE A 26 -8.86 -1.88 7.11
CA PHE A 26 -7.91 -1.97 8.21
C PHE A 26 -8.59 -1.74 9.56
N PRO A 27 -8.49 -2.70 10.51
CA PRO A 27 -9.20 -2.61 11.79
C PRO A 27 -8.72 -1.48 12.71
N GLY A 28 -7.56 -0.87 12.40
CA GLY A 28 -7.05 0.31 13.12
C GLY A 28 -7.67 1.64 12.69
N LEU A 29 -8.53 1.65 11.67
CA LEU A 29 -9.28 2.85 11.29
C LEU A 29 -10.43 3.08 12.26
N THR A 30 -10.59 4.34 12.72
CA THR A 30 -11.74 4.74 13.51
C THR A 30 -12.94 5.04 12.59
N GLU A 31 -14.16 5.00 13.13
CA GLU A 31 -15.42 5.13 12.37
C GLU A 31 -15.47 6.35 11.44
N ASN A 32 -14.81 7.44 11.82
CA ASN A 32 -14.83 8.70 11.08
C ASN A 32 -13.59 8.95 10.21
N LYS A 33 -12.70 7.95 10.11
CA LYS A 33 -11.48 8.07 9.31
C LYS A 33 -11.51 7.11 8.13
N SER A 34 -11.15 7.62 6.97
CA SER A 34 -10.95 6.81 5.77
C SER A 34 -9.64 7.19 5.11
N ILE A 35 -9.08 6.25 4.37
CA ILE A 35 -7.89 6.46 3.55
C ILE A 35 -8.37 6.94 2.18
N LEU A 36 -7.88 8.09 1.75
CA LEU A 36 -8.25 8.71 0.48
C LEU A 36 -7.18 8.43 -0.58
N PHE A 37 -7.61 8.38 -1.84
CA PHE A 37 -6.70 8.13 -2.95
C PHE A 37 -6.06 9.42 -3.43
N SER A 38 -4.74 9.47 -3.32
CA SER A 38 -3.86 10.55 -3.84
C SER A 38 -4.29 11.96 -3.43
N THR A 39 -4.91 12.09 -2.26
CA THR A 39 -5.32 13.38 -1.71
C THR A 39 -5.25 13.40 -0.19
N LEU A 40 -5.00 14.58 0.34
CA LEU A 40 -5.05 14.87 1.78
C LEU A 40 -5.68 16.25 1.96
N SER A 41 -6.36 16.44 3.08
CA SER A 41 -6.76 17.80 3.46
C SER A 41 -5.52 18.60 3.88
N GLU A 42 -5.65 19.92 4.02
CA GLU A 42 -4.49 20.77 4.34
C GLU A 42 -3.85 20.45 5.69
N THR A 43 -4.63 20.02 6.67
CA THR A 43 -4.20 19.89 8.06
C THR A 43 -4.19 18.48 8.61
N SER A 44 -4.93 17.57 8.02
CA SER A 44 -5.08 16.22 8.56
C SER A 44 -5.55 15.23 7.50
N GLY A 45 -5.47 13.97 7.80
CA GLY A 45 -6.01 12.90 6.97
C GLY A 45 -5.03 11.78 6.73
N ILE A 46 -5.52 10.74 6.09
CA ILE A 46 -4.72 9.58 5.70
C ILE A 46 -4.92 9.39 4.20
N GLY A 47 -3.82 9.31 3.46
CA GLY A 47 -3.85 9.17 2.02
C GLY A 47 -3.03 7.98 1.53
N PHE A 48 -3.50 7.35 0.48
CA PHE A 48 -2.80 6.31 -0.26
C PHE A 48 -2.26 6.90 -1.55
N PHE A 49 -0.96 6.80 -1.75
CA PHE A 49 -0.26 7.41 -2.88
C PHE A 49 0.56 6.38 -3.63
N PRO A 50 0.14 5.97 -4.84
CA PRO A 50 1.03 5.21 -5.71
C PRO A 50 2.27 6.05 -6.04
N THR A 51 3.47 5.46 -5.89
CA THR A 51 4.73 6.17 -6.14
C THR A 51 5.25 5.96 -7.56
N ALA A 52 4.74 4.94 -8.24
CA ALA A 52 5.01 4.63 -9.63
C ALA A 52 3.86 3.80 -10.20
N GLY A 53 3.83 3.59 -11.51
CA GLY A 53 2.94 2.59 -12.11
C GLY A 53 3.38 1.17 -11.74
N ALA A 54 2.53 0.19 -12.01
CA ALA A 54 2.88 -1.21 -11.82
C ALA A 54 3.99 -1.60 -12.80
N VAL A 55 5.18 -1.84 -12.27
CA VAL A 55 6.39 -2.09 -13.05
C VAL A 55 6.59 -3.59 -13.22
N LEU A 56 6.81 -4.03 -14.46
CA LEU A 56 7.16 -5.40 -14.76
C LEU A 56 8.57 -5.71 -14.24
N GLN A 57 8.66 -6.63 -13.27
CA GLN A 57 9.93 -7.07 -12.69
C GLN A 57 10.51 -8.25 -13.46
N SER A 58 9.70 -9.23 -13.81
CA SER A 58 10.12 -10.41 -14.53
C SER A 58 9.04 -10.91 -15.47
N ASN A 59 9.47 -11.61 -16.51
CA ASN A 59 8.60 -12.17 -17.52
C ASN A 59 9.16 -13.56 -17.92
N SER A 60 8.34 -14.58 -17.82
CA SER A 60 8.69 -15.94 -18.22
C SER A 60 7.62 -16.52 -19.14
N GLU A 61 8.03 -17.27 -20.13
CA GLU A 61 7.15 -17.94 -21.09
C GLU A 61 7.54 -19.42 -21.16
N ASP A 62 6.56 -20.29 -21.07
CA ASP A 62 6.79 -21.72 -21.28
C ASP A 62 6.69 -22.12 -22.76
N ILE A 63 7.00 -23.39 -23.04
CA ILE A 63 6.99 -23.90 -24.42
C ILE A 63 5.60 -23.96 -25.06
N ALA A 64 4.54 -23.86 -24.25
CA ALA A 64 3.15 -23.82 -24.74
C ALA A 64 2.65 -22.39 -24.98
N GLY A 65 3.49 -21.37 -24.73
CA GLY A 65 3.11 -19.97 -24.89
C GLY A 65 2.41 -19.37 -23.68
N HIS A 66 2.43 -20.04 -22.53
CA HIS A 66 1.91 -19.49 -21.27
C HIS A 66 2.93 -18.50 -20.69
N VAL A 67 2.50 -17.28 -20.43
CA VAL A 67 3.34 -16.19 -19.94
C VAL A 67 2.98 -15.88 -18.50
N THR A 68 4.01 -15.82 -17.63
CA THR A 68 3.88 -15.38 -16.24
C THR A 68 4.71 -14.13 -16.05
N GLN A 69 4.07 -13.05 -15.64
CA GLN A 69 4.72 -11.78 -15.34
C GLN A 69 4.63 -11.49 -13.84
N VAL A 70 5.73 -11.06 -13.25
CA VAL A 70 5.75 -10.55 -11.88
C VAL A 70 5.84 -9.04 -11.93
N CYS A 71 4.86 -8.38 -11.33
CA CYS A 71 4.76 -6.92 -11.34
C CYS A 71 4.85 -6.37 -9.92
N LEU A 72 5.50 -5.22 -9.80
CA LEU A 72 5.64 -4.49 -8.54
C LEU A 72 4.80 -3.21 -8.61
N TYR A 73 4.01 -2.99 -7.57
CA TYR A 73 3.20 -1.78 -7.40
C TYR A 73 3.65 -1.08 -6.12
N PRO A 74 4.58 -0.10 -6.22
CA PRO A 74 5.05 0.63 -5.04
C PRO A 74 4.05 1.73 -4.66
N PHE A 75 3.84 1.90 -3.37
CA PHE A 75 2.93 2.91 -2.84
C PHE A 75 3.35 3.37 -1.46
N SER A 76 2.81 4.50 -1.03
CA SER A 76 2.97 5.02 0.32
C SER A 76 1.62 5.31 0.94
N VAL A 77 1.51 5.12 2.25
CA VAL A 77 0.39 5.60 3.05
C VAL A 77 0.91 6.74 3.91
N VAL A 78 0.29 7.90 3.76
CA VAL A 78 0.69 9.14 4.46
C VAL A 78 -0.35 9.46 5.52
N TYR A 79 0.12 9.69 6.73
CA TYR A 79 -0.71 10.15 7.85
C TYR A 79 -0.33 11.59 8.16
N ARG A 80 -1.24 12.53 7.87
CA ARG A 80 -1.06 13.96 8.14
C ARG A 80 -1.79 14.33 9.42
N ALA A 81 -1.08 14.98 10.34
CA ALA A 81 -1.63 15.46 11.60
C ALA A 81 -0.79 16.59 12.16
N ALA A 82 -1.32 17.27 13.18
CA ALA A 82 -0.60 18.27 13.95
C ALA A 82 -0.41 17.76 15.39
N PRO A 83 0.52 16.83 15.64
CA PRO A 83 0.71 16.26 16.97
C PRO A 83 1.25 17.32 17.93
N LYS A 84 0.75 17.29 19.17
CA LYS A 84 1.11 18.26 20.22
C LYS A 84 2.14 17.72 21.21
N SER A 85 2.49 16.45 21.10
CA SER A 85 3.42 15.79 22.02
C SER A 85 4.17 14.63 21.36
N GLU A 86 5.26 14.22 21.96
CA GLU A 86 6.01 13.03 21.53
C GLU A 86 5.15 11.77 21.59
N THR A 87 4.30 11.65 22.58
CA THR A 87 3.39 10.51 22.71
C THR A 87 2.46 10.41 21.50
N GLN A 88 1.92 11.52 21.01
CA GLN A 88 1.09 11.54 19.83
C GLN A 88 1.88 11.15 18.56
N ARG A 89 3.11 11.61 18.44
CA ARG A 89 3.99 11.22 17.31
C ARG A 89 4.28 9.72 17.31
N ILE A 90 4.58 9.16 18.48
CA ILE A 90 4.83 7.73 18.64
C ILE A 90 3.57 6.94 18.22
N ARG A 91 2.39 7.37 18.61
CA ARG A 91 1.13 6.72 18.22
C ARG A 91 0.89 6.74 16.71
N ILE A 92 1.21 7.84 16.04
CA ILE A 92 1.08 7.95 14.58
C ILE A 92 2.04 6.95 13.91
N LYS A 93 3.28 6.93 14.34
CA LYS A 93 4.28 5.99 13.82
C LYS A 93 3.85 4.53 14.04
N GLU A 94 3.41 4.20 15.26
CA GLU A 94 2.95 2.85 15.59
C GLU A 94 1.73 2.43 14.78
N TRP A 95 0.80 3.37 14.54
CA TRP A 95 -0.37 3.10 13.70
C TRP A 95 0.03 2.71 12.27
N LEU A 96 0.96 3.47 11.69
CA LEU A 96 1.48 3.17 10.35
C LEU A 96 2.26 1.85 10.31
N ASP A 97 3.11 1.60 11.30
CA ASP A 97 3.85 0.35 11.39
C ASP A 97 2.92 -0.86 11.59
N THR A 98 1.85 -0.69 12.35
CA THR A 98 0.82 -1.72 12.53
C THR A 98 0.08 -2.00 11.23
N LEU A 99 -0.28 -0.96 10.48
CA LEU A 99 -0.86 -1.10 9.14
C LEU A 99 0.08 -1.91 8.23
N GLY A 100 1.36 -1.57 8.24
CA GLY A 100 2.37 -2.28 7.44
C GLY A 100 2.48 -3.76 7.81
N LYS A 101 2.52 -4.08 9.09
CA LYS A 101 2.53 -5.47 9.58
C LYS A 101 1.27 -6.23 9.14
N TRP A 102 0.11 -5.59 9.28
CA TRP A 102 -1.17 -6.18 8.87
C TRP A 102 -1.16 -6.48 7.36
N LEU A 103 -0.68 -5.55 6.55
CA LEU A 103 -0.55 -5.76 5.10
C LEU A 103 0.40 -6.92 4.74
N GLU A 104 1.40 -7.18 5.58
CA GLU A 104 2.34 -8.30 5.42
C GLU A 104 1.79 -9.64 5.94
N LYS A 105 0.50 -9.71 6.26
CA LYS A 105 -0.16 -10.89 6.86
C LYS A 105 0.39 -11.28 8.24
N GLN A 106 0.96 -10.33 8.97
CA GLN A 106 1.35 -10.56 10.36
C GLN A 106 0.15 -10.34 11.28
N THR A 107 0.13 -11.05 12.40
CA THR A 107 -0.85 -10.83 13.45
C THR A 107 -0.57 -9.49 14.12
N VAL A 108 -1.59 -8.64 14.21
CA VAL A 108 -1.51 -7.35 14.89
C VAL A 108 -2.53 -7.27 16.01
N SER A 109 -2.19 -6.56 17.08
CA SER A 109 -3.08 -6.33 18.23
C SER A 109 -3.57 -4.88 18.20
N ILE A 110 -4.89 -4.69 18.15
CA ILE A 110 -5.54 -3.39 18.15
C ILE A 110 -6.64 -3.41 19.19
N CYS A 111 -6.59 -2.51 20.18
CA CYS A 111 -7.56 -2.44 21.27
C CYS A 111 -7.76 -3.81 21.96
N LYS A 112 -6.67 -4.51 22.24
CA LYS A 112 -6.65 -5.84 22.92
C LYS A 112 -7.28 -6.97 22.10
N LYS A 113 -7.51 -6.76 20.81
CA LYS A 113 -8.02 -7.77 19.89
C LYS A 113 -6.99 -8.04 18.81
N GLU A 114 -6.83 -9.31 18.46
CA GLU A 114 -5.88 -9.72 17.41
C GLU A 114 -6.55 -9.79 16.04
N TYR A 115 -5.83 -9.36 15.02
CA TYR A 115 -6.26 -9.38 13.63
C TYR A 115 -5.15 -9.92 12.74
N LYS A 116 -5.53 -10.66 11.73
CA LYS A 116 -4.63 -11.17 10.71
C LYS A 116 -5.39 -11.34 9.39
N ILE A 117 -4.79 -10.92 8.28
CA ILE A 117 -5.33 -11.14 6.95
C ILE A 117 -5.21 -12.63 6.61
N ALA A 118 -6.30 -13.27 6.24
CA ALA A 118 -6.28 -14.64 5.72
C ALA A 118 -5.80 -14.65 4.27
N ASP A 119 -6.45 -13.85 3.41
CA ASP A 119 -6.13 -13.75 1.99
C ASP A 119 -6.16 -12.30 1.53
N TYR A 120 -5.35 -11.98 0.52
CA TYR A 120 -5.43 -10.69 -0.15
C TYR A 120 -6.70 -10.60 -1.00
N PRO A 121 -7.20 -9.39 -1.27
CA PRO A 121 -8.39 -9.23 -2.09
C PRO A 121 -8.15 -9.72 -3.53
N ILE A 122 -9.22 -10.14 -4.17
CA ILE A 122 -9.21 -10.57 -5.57
C ILE A 122 -9.25 -9.33 -6.47
N LEU A 123 -8.32 -9.24 -7.40
CA LEU A 123 -8.34 -8.20 -8.42
C LEU A 123 -9.46 -8.48 -9.43
N LYS A 124 -10.15 -7.43 -9.89
CA LYS A 124 -11.18 -7.52 -10.94
C LYS A 124 -10.54 -7.74 -12.33
N SER A 125 -9.61 -8.67 -12.39
CA SER A 125 -8.87 -9.04 -13.57
C SER A 125 -8.55 -10.52 -13.44
N ASP A 126 -9.13 -11.34 -14.28
CA ASP A 126 -9.10 -12.80 -14.18
C ASP A 126 -7.69 -13.39 -14.18
N ASN A 127 -6.73 -12.65 -14.70
CA ASN A 127 -5.36 -13.09 -14.90
C ASN A 127 -4.34 -12.47 -13.94
N ARG A 128 -4.79 -11.63 -12.99
CA ARG A 128 -3.89 -10.97 -12.03
C ARG A 128 -4.21 -11.36 -10.60
N VAL A 129 -3.18 -11.76 -9.85
CA VAL A 129 -3.34 -12.22 -8.46
C VAL A 129 -2.31 -11.55 -7.58
N ILE A 130 -2.76 -10.93 -6.49
CA ILE A 130 -1.87 -10.34 -5.48
C ILE A 130 -1.14 -11.47 -4.75
N LYS A 131 0.18 -11.41 -4.72
CA LYS A 131 1.04 -12.41 -4.05
C LYS A 131 1.52 -11.95 -2.68
N SER A 132 1.95 -10.70 -2.57
CA SER A 132 2.48 -10.18 -1.32
C SER A 132 2.38 -8.65 -1.27
N ILE A 133 2.36 -8.14 -0.05
CA ILE A 133 2.59 -6.72 0.23
C ILE A 133 3.66 -6.69 1.30
N SER A 134 4.71 -5.90 1.10
CA SER A 134 5.81 -5.78 2.05
C SER A 134 6.21 -4.32 2.22
N ARG A 135 6.64 -3.98 3.42
CA ARG A 135 7.20 -2.67 3.70
C ARG A 135 8.60 -2.57 3.09
N THR A 136 8.89 -1.42 2.50
CA THR A 136 10.25 -1.08 2.05
C THR A 136 10.96 -0.17 3.04
N SER A 137 10.21 0.39 4.00
CA SER A 137 10.76 1.17 5.12
C SER A 137 9.84 1.07 6.34
N PRO A 138 10.36 1.27 7.57
CA PRO A 138 9.48 1.55 8.70
C PRO A 138 8.81 2.91 8.52
N ALA A 139 7.78 3.19 9.30
CA ALA A 139 7.15 4.51 9.30
C ALA A 139 8.12 5.59 9.78
N TYR A 140 8.10 6.73 9.14
CA TYR A 140 8.99 7.84 9.48
C TYR A 140 8.36 9.19 9.17
N LEU A 141 8.90 10.24 9.83
CA LEU A 141 8.52 11.63 9.56
C LEU A 141 9.10 12.06 8.21
N ASN A 142 8.23 12.38 7.27
CA ASN A 142 8.61 12.75 5.91
C ASN A 142 8.69 14.26 5.69
N ALA A 143 7.78 15.02 6.29
CA ALA A 143 7.72 16.46 6.10
C ALA A 143 7.10 17.15 7.31
N VAL A 144 7.56 18.38 7.55
CA VAL A 144 7.00 19.29 8.56
C VAL A 144 6.61 20.59 7.85
N TYR A 145 5.37 21.00 8.05
CA TYR A 145 4.82 22.22 7.47
C TYR A 145 4.58 23.29 8.55
N GLN A 146 4.07 24.43 8.12
CA GLN A 146 3.64 25.49 9.05
C GLN A 146 2.52 24.99 9.98
N ASN A 147 2.40 25.61 11.15
CA ASN A 147 1.41 25.23 12.18
C ASN A 147 1.60 23.83 12.76
N ASN A 148 2.84 23.35 12.77
CA ASN A 148 3.21 22.03 13.31
C ASN A 148 2.50 20.85 12.61
N ILE A 149 2.11 21.03 11.37
CA ILE A 149 1.52 19.96 10.57
C ILE A 149 2.67 19.04 10.10
N GLU A 150 2.51 17.74 10.33
CA GLU A 150 3.51 16.73 10.00
C GLU A 150 2.91 15.66 9.10
N ASP A 151 3.69 15.23 8.11
CA ASP A 151 3.40 14.05 7.30
C ASP A 151 4.32 12.91 7.73
N TRP A 152 3.70 11.87 8.25
CA TRP A 152 4.33 10.59 8.52
C TRP A 152 3.93 9.61 7.42
N LEU A 153 4.85 8.77 7.00
CA LEU A 153 4.53 7.81 5.94
C LEU A 153 5.19 6.47 6.16
N ILE A 154 4.59 5.47 5.54
CA ILE A 154 5.16 4.16 5.37
C ILE A 154 5.16 3.83 3.88
N SER A 155 6.26 3.28 3.39
CA SER A 155 6.39 2.85 1.99
C SER A 155 6.28 1.35 1.90
N CYS A 156 5.49 0.89 0.93
CA CYS A 156 5.22 -0.52 0.70
C CYS A 156 5.34 -0.85 -0.78
N THR A 157 5.53 -2.12 -1.06
CA THR A 157 5.44 -2.66 -2.42
C THR A 157 4.47 -3.84 -2.43
N LEU A 158 3.47 -3.76 -3.28
CA LEU A 158 2.57 -4.86 -3.59
C LEU A 158 3.17 -5.61 -4.79
N THR A 159 3.24 -6.93 -4.69
CA THR A 159 3.68 -7.80 -5.77
C THR A 159 2.49 -8.60 -6.25
N TYR A 160 2.24 -8.61 -7.55
CA TYR A 160 1.22 -9.46 -8.17
C TYR A 160 1.76 -10.20 -9.37
N GLU A 161 1.13 -11.28 -9.72
CA GLU A 161 1.41 -12.03 -10.93
C GLU A 161 0.30 -11.80 -11.95
N ASN A 162 0.70 -11.67 -13.21
CA ASN A 162 -0.16 -11.58 -14.37
C ASN A 162 0.13 -12.78 -15.26
N GLU A 163 -0.87 -13.62 -15.52
CA GLU A 163 -0.74 -14.82 -16.34
C GLU A 163 -1.66 -14.74 -17.55
N PHE A 164 -1.13 -15.10 -18.71
CA PHE A 164 -1.92 -15.15 -19.94
C PHE A 164 -1.28 -16.09 -20.97
N ASP A 165 -2.08 -16.54 -21.90
CA ASP A 165 -1.61 -17.32 -23.05
C ASP A 165 -1.43 -16.41 -24.27
N LYS A 166 -0.31 -16.63 -24.97
CA LYS A 166 -0.08 -15.96 -26.24
C LYS A 166 -0.94 -16.55 -27.36
#